data_5ee9634122cd690842efd5250ac57b5d
#
_entry.id   5ee9634122cd690842efd5250ac57b5d
#
_cell.length_a   1.000
_cell.length_b   1.000
_cell.length_c   1.000
_cell.angle_alpha   90.00
_cell.angle_beta   90.00
_cell.angle_gamma   90.00
#
_symmetry.space_group_name_H-M   'P 1'
#
loop_
_entity.id
_entity.type
_entity.pdbx_description
1 polymer ?
#
loop_
_entity_poly.entity_id
_entity_poly.type
_entity_poly.pdbx_seq_one_letter_code
_entity_poly.pdbx_strand_id
1 'polypeptide(L)'
;MANVLNNSNFDNTISNGVTLVDFWAEWCGPCRVQIPILDEVSAEIGDKAVVGKVNVDEELELAQKFGIQSIPTLILFKDGAPID
;
A
#
# COMPACT_ATOMS: atom_id res chain seq x y z
N MET A 1 1.90 9.83 7.95
CA MET A 1 0.80 8.87 7.80
C MET A 1 0.89 8.19 6.44
N ALA A 2 0.41 6.94 6.37
CA ALA A 2 0.33 6.26 5.09
C ALA A 2 -0.72 6.94 4.19
N ASN A 3 -0.40 7.04 2.90
CA ASN A 3 -1.30 7.64 1.93
C ASN A 3 -2.39 6.66 1.52
N VAL A 4 -3.62 7.14 1.41
CA VAL A 4 -4.72 6.32 0.92
C VAL A 4 -4.65 6.27 -0.61
N LEU A 5 -4.50 5.06 -1.17
CA LEU A 5 -4.39 4.86 -2.61
C LEU A 5 -5.68 4.28 -3.18
N ASN A 6 -6.03 4.73 -4.38
CA ASN A 6 -7.20 4.28 -5.10
C ASN A 6 -6.87 4.18 -6.59
N ASN A 7 -7.86 3.78 -7.40
CA ASN A 7 -7.65 3.65 -8.85
C ASN A 7 -7.17 4.96 -9.50
N SER A 8 -7.59 6.10 -8.96
CA SER A 8 -7.27 7.40 -9.56
C SER A 8 -5.83 7.82 -9.32
N ASN A 9 -5.24 7.47 -8.18
CA ASN A 9 -3.92 7.98 -7.80
C ASN A 9 -2.83 6.92 -7.74
N PHE A 10 -3.19 5.63 -7.88
CA PHE A 10 -2.24 4.54 -7.65
C PHE A 10 -1.05 4.60 -8.60
N ASP A 11 -1.32 4.59 -9.91
CA ASP A 11 -0.25 4.54 -10.90
C ASP A 11 0.69 5.74 -10.79
N ASN A 12 0.13 6.91 -10.59
CA ASN A 12 0.92 8.12 -10.45
C ASN A 12 1.78 8.10 -9.18
N THR A 13 1.23 7.56 -8.09
CA THR A 13 1.94 7.51 -6.81
C THR A 13 3.14 6.57 -6.88
N ILE A 14 3.00 5.40 -7.49
CA ILE A 14 4.09 4.42 -7.55
C ILE A 14 5.09 4.68 -8.67
N SER A 15 4.82 5.62 -9.57
CA SER A 15 5.58 5.81 -10.81
C SER A 15 7.03 6.22 -10.59
N ASN A 16 7.34 6.90 -9.50
CA ASN A 16 8.69 7.40 -9.23
C ASN A 16 9.13 7.00 -7.83
N GLY A 17 10.39 6.54 -7.74
CA GLY A 17 11.01 6.23 -6.46
C GLY A 17 10.46 4.95 -5.85
N VAL A 18 10.59 4.85 -4.53
CA VAL A 18 10.21 3.65 -3.77
C VAL A 18 8.89 3.89 -3.07
N THR A 19 7.96 2.95 -3.26
CA THR A 19 6.65 2.99 -2.61
C THR A 19 6.34 1.63 -1.99
N LEU A 20 6.04 1.64 -0.70
CA LEU A 20 5.58 0.44 0.01
C LEU A 20 4.06 0.50 0.09
N VAL A 21 3.39 -0.50 -0.44
CA VAL A 21 1.92 -0.53 -0.48
C VAL A 21 1.39 -1.67 0.38
N ASP A 22 0.49 -1.35 1.29
CA ASP A 22 -0.21 -2.31 2.15
C ASP A 22 -1.62 -2.53 1.62
N PHE A 23 -1.92 -3.77 1.26
CA PHE A 23 -3.27 -4.18 0.88
C PHE A 23 -3.99 -4.71 2.11
N TRP A 24 -5.11 -4.08 2.48
CA TRP A 24 -5.78 -4.31 3.75
C TRP A 24 -7.29 -4.24 3.62
N ALA A 25 -8.00 -4.61 4.68
CA ALA A 25 -9.45 -4.43 4.78
C ALA A 25 -9.83 -4.16 6.23
N GLU A 26 -10.97 -3.50 6.43
CA GLU A 26 -11.41 -3.14 7.77
C GLU A 26 -11.74 -4.34 8.65
N TRP A 27 -12.24 -5.41 8.04
CA TRP A 27 -12.58 -6.64 8.77
C TRP A 27 -11.36 -7.48 9.16
N CYS A 28 -10.20 -7.13 8.67
CA CYS A 28 -8.97 -7.89 8.89
C CYS A 28 -8.28 -7.42 10.17
N GLY A 29 -8.33 -8.25 11.22
CA GLY A 29 -7.70 -7.93 12.50
C GLY A 29 -6.21 -7.63 12.41
N PRO A 30 -5.39 -8.52 11.80
CA PRO A 30 -3.96 -8.26 11.65
C PRO A 30 -3.66 -7.00 10.85
N CYS A 31 -4.48 -6.67 9.84
CA CYS A 31 -4.32 -5.44 9.07
C CYS A 31 -4.45 -4.21 9.96
N ARG A 32 -5.42 -4.23 10.84
CA ARG A 32 -5.69 -3.09 11.74
C ARG A 32 -4.56 -2.87 12.73
N VAL A 33 -3.92 -3.93 13.16
CA VAL A 33 -2.74 -3.83 14.04
C VAL A 33 -1.56 -3.23 13.27
N GLN A 34 -1.44 -3.56 11.99
CA GLN A 34 -0.31 -3.12 11.17
C GLN A 34 -0.40 -1.64 10.77
N ILE A 35 -1.60 -1.08 10.64
CA ILE A 35 -1.75 0.30 10.18
C ILE A 35 -1.00 1.31 11.03
N PRO A 36 -1.10 1.30 12.37
CA PRO A 36 -0.32 2.24 13.17
C PRO A 36 1.19 2.08 12.99
N ILE A 37 1.64 0.85 12.77
CA ILE A 37 3.07 0.58 12.51
C ILE A 37 3.49 1.19 11.19
N LEU A 38 2.66 1.08 10.16
CA LEU A 38 2.93 1.71 8.87
C LEU A 38 2.99 3.23 8.97
N ASP A 39 2.12 3.82 9.78
CA ASP A 39 2.15 5.26 10.00
C ASP A 39 3.45 5.70 10.66
N GLU A 40 3.97 4.92 11.61
CA GLU A 40 5.27 5.20 12.23
C GLU A 40 6.40 5.07 11.21
N VAL A 41 6.37 4.03 10.39
CA VAL A 41 7.38 3.83 9.34
C VAL A 41 7.35 4.99 8.35
N SER A 42 6.15 5.41 7.95
CA SER A 42 5.99 6.54 7.04
C SER A 42 6.62 7.81 7.60
N ALA A 43 6.41 8.06 8.88
CA ALA A 43 6.97 9.26 9.54
C ALA A 43 8.49 9.18 9.62
N GLU A 44 9.06 8.02 9.91
CA GLU A 44 10.50 7.85 10.01
C GLU A 44 11.20 7.92 8.67
N ILE A 45 10.59 7.35 7.62
CA ILE A 45 11.17 7.33 6.28
C ILE A 45 11.17 8.73 5.66
N GLY A 46 10.14 9.54 5.95
CA GLY A 46 10.04 10.88 5.41
C GLY A 46 10.00 10.89 3.90
N ASP A 47 10.92 11.64 3.28
CA ASP A 47 10.93 11.83 1.82
C ASP A 47 11.61 10.70 1.06
N LYS A 48 12.20 9.72 1.76
CA LYS A 48 12.98 8.68 1.10
C LYS A 48 12.13 7.67 0.37
N ALA A 49 10.88 7.49 0.80
CA ALA A 49 9.95 6.55 0.19
C ALA A 49 8.53 6.97 0.54
N VAL A 50 7.59 6.47 -0.24
CA VAL A 50 6.16 6.68 0.01
C VAL A 50 5.60 5.41 0.62
N VAL A 51 4.75 5.56 1.64
CA VAL A 51 4.00 4.45 2.21
C VAL A 51 2.53 4.68 1.89
N GLY A 52 1.91 3.70 1.24
CA GLY A 52 0.52 3.79 0.87
C GLY A 52 -0.27 2.58 1.32
N LYS A 53 -1.59 2.71 1.35
CA LYS A 53 -2.47 1.60 1.68
C LYS A 53 -3.64 1.54 0.72
N VAL A 54 -4.04 0.32 0.35
CA VAL A 54 -5.15 0.04 -0.56
C VAL A 54 -6.15 -0.83 0.18
N ASN A 55 -7.37 -0.34 0.31
CA ASN A 55 -8.47 -1.14 0.87
C ASN A 55 -8.98 -2.06 -0.23
N VAL A 56 -8.80 -3.37 -0.06
CA VAL A 56 -9.14 -4.33 -1.12
C VAL A 56 -10.64 -4.41 -1.40
N ASP A 57 -11.47 -4.06 -0.43
CA ASP A 57 -12.92 -4.08 -0.64
C ASP A 57 -13.40 -2.87 -1.44
N GLU A 58 -12.70 -1.75 -1.32
CA GLU A 58 -13.03 -0.54 -2.06
C GLU A 58 -12.35 -0.48 -3.42
N GLU A 59 -11.17 -1.11 -3.55
CA GLU A 59 -10.35 -1.06 -4.76
C GLU A 59 -10.18 -2.46 -5.33
N LEU A 60 -11.27 -3.07 -5.78
CA LEU A 60 -11.27 -4.45 -6.28
C LEU A 60 -10.36 -4.63 -7.49
N GLU A 61 -10.32 -3.65 -8.39
CA GLU A 61 -9.48 -3.74 -9.58
C GLU A 61 -8.00 -3.81 -9.23
N LEU A 62 -7.57 -2.98 -8.27
CA LEU A 62 -6.18 -3.00 -7.83
C LEU A 62 -5.82 -4.33 -7.18
N ALA A 63 -6.71 -4.84 -6.33
CA ALA A 63 -6.48 -6.13 -5.68
C ALA A 63 -6.36 -7.25 -6.71
N GLN A 64 -7.20 -7.25 -7.73
CA GLN A 64 -7.16 -8.25 -8.80
C GLN A 64 -5.90 -8.10 -9.65
N LYS A 65 -5.53 -6.86 -9.99
CA LYS A 65 -4.35 -6.60 -10.81
C LYS A 65 -3.08 -7.20 -10.21
N PHE A 66 -2.95 -7.13 -8.89
CA PHE A 66 -1.76 -7.63 -8.21
C PHE A 66 -1.94 -9.01 -7.59
N GLY A 67 -3.06 -9.69 -7.89
CA GLY A 67 -3.30 -11.05 -7.46
C GLY A 67 -3.36 -11.22 -5.95
N ILE A 68 -3.94 -10.24 -5.25
CA ILE A 68 -4.01 -10.28 -3.78
C ILE A 68 -5.01 -11.35 -3.36
N GLN A 69 -4.53 -12.40 -2.68
CA GLN A 69 -5.36 -13.51 -2.22
C GLN A 69 -5.52 -13.53 -0.71
N SER A 70 -4.58 -12.95 0.00
CA SER A 70 -4.63 -12.88 1.46
C SER A 70 -4.16 -11.51 1.91
N ILE A 71 -4.64 -11.07 3.06
CA ILE A 71 -4.26 -9.77 3.63
C ILE A 71 -3.89 -9.94 5.10
N PRO A 72 -3.00 -9.12 5.61
CA PRO A 72 -2.33 -8.02 4.90
C PRO A 72 -1.28 -8.54 3.91
N THR A 73 -1.13 -7.85 2.80
CA THR A 73 -0.06 -8.12 1.83
C THR A 73 0.67 -6.81 1.57
N LEU A 74 1.99 -6.85 1.70
CA LEU A 74 2.84 -5.69 1.43
C LEU A 74 3.58 -5.94 0.12
N ILE A 75 3.55 -4.94 -0.77
CA ILE A 75 4.31 -4.98 -2.02
C ILE A 75 5.17 -3.73 -2.09
N LEU A 76 6.45 -3.93 -2.40
CA LEU A 76 7.39 -2.84 -2.59
C LEU A 76 7.52 -2.54 -4.07
N PHE A 77 7.29 -1.29 -4.44
CA PHE A 77 7.40 -0.82 -5.83
C PHE A 77 8.60 0.08 -5.97
N LYS A 78 9.25 0.00 -7.12
CA LYS A 78 10.30 0.96 -7.49
C LYS A 78 10.06 1.41 -8.92
N ASP A 79 9.89 2.72 -9.09
CA ASP A 79 9.67 3.35 -10.40
C ASP A 79 8.57 2.66 -11.21
N GLY A 80 7.49 2.33 -10.52
CA GLY A 80 6.29 1.77 -11.13
C GLY A 80 6.23 0.25 -11.21
N ALA A 81 7.29 -0.46 -10.85
CA ALA A 81 7.35 -1.91 -10.94
C ALA A 81 7.49 -2.57 -9.57
N PRO A 82 6.75 -3.66 -9.32
CA PRO A 82 6.93 -4.39 -8.07
C PRO A 82 8.29 -5.07 -8.05
N ILE A 83 9.00 -4.95 -6.93
CA ILE A 83 10.31 -5.57 -6.77
C ILE A 83 10.31 -6.63 -5.67
N ASP A 84 9.22 -6.67 -4.88
CA ASP A 84 9.07 -7.72 -3.87
C ASP A 84 7.63 -7.72 -3.31
#